data_5578d5701dba6406bc3eeabd48c96c3f
#
_entry.id   5578d5701dba6406bc3eeabd48c96c3f
#
_cell.length_a   1.000
_cell.length_b   1.000
_cell.length_c   1.000
_cell.angle_alpha   90.00
_cell.angle_beta   90.00
_cell.angle_gamma   90.00
#
_symmetry.space_group_name_H-M   'P 1'
#
loop_
_entity.id
_entity.type
_entity.pdbx_description
1 polymer ?
#
loop_
_entity_poly.entity_id
_entity_poly.type
_entity_poly.pdbx_seq_one_letter_code
_entity_poly.pdbx_strand_id
1 'polypeptide(L)'
;MNEELPKIAIIGAGPMGIETALYARFLGYPVVLFEKGEIAAHVQAWGHVQLFTPFGMNSSSLGISALQAQDPNHALPDPNAQHSGRDWVTKYLEPLASSDLIRGCLRTHVQVQAIGKDRFASPTSIDASMPPF
;
A
#
# COMPACT_ATOMS: atom_id res chain seq x y z
N MET A 1 20.71 13.28 19.04
CA MET A 1 19.30 13.71 19.20
C MET A 1 18.48 13.02 18.12
N ASN A 2 17.54 12.20 18.54
CA ASN A 2 16.69 11.50 17.61
C ASN A 2 15.51 12.40 17.26
N GLU A 3 15.55 12.99 16.09
CA GLU A 3 14.36 13.63 15.57
C GLU A 3 13.41 12.51 15.13
N GLU A 4 12.19 12.54 15.66
CA GLU A 4 11.16 11.64 15.21
C GLU A 4 10.73 12.03 13.79
N LEU A 5 10.77 11.06 12.89
CA LEU A 5 10.23 11.25 11.55
C LEU A 5 8.70 11.39 11.63
N PRO A 6 8.13 12.22 10.80
CA PRO A 6 6.67 12.37 10.76
C PRO A 6 6.00 11.05 10.38
N LYS A 7 4.85 10.80 11.00
CA LYS A 7 4.01 9.65 10.66
C LYS A 7 3.30 9.89 9.34
N ILE A 8 3.30 8.89 8.48
CA ILE A 8 2.65 8.95 7.18
C ILE A 8 1.42 8.07 7.20
N ALA A 9 0.28 8.66 6.86
CA ALA A 9 -0.97 7.92 6.65
C ALA A 9 -1.19 7.76 5.15
N ILE A 10 -1.45 6.52 4.72
CA ILE A 10 -1.73 6.20 3.33
C ILE A 10 -3.14 5.65 3.27
N ILE A 11 -3.92 6.15 2.33
CA ILE A 11 -5.32 5.78 2.16
C ILE A 11 -5.44 4.93 0.89
N GLY A 12 -5.80 3.68 1.07
CA GLY A 12 -5.97 2.72 -0.01
C GLY A 12 -4.80 1.77 -0.14
N ALA A 13 -5.06 0.47 0.00
CA ALA A 13 -4.06 -0.59 -0.15
C ALA A 13 -4.21 -1.27 -1.52
N GLY A 14 -4.29 -0.48 -2.58
CA GLY A 14 -4.07 -0.91 -3.94
C GLY A 14 -2.57 -0.99 -4.24
N PRO A 15 -2.20 -1.23 -5.51
CA PRO A 15 -0.78 -1.36 -5.87
C PRO A 15 0.08 -0.17 -5.44
N MET A 16 -0.39 1.05 -5.69
CA MET A 16 0.37 2.26 -5.36
C MET A 16 0.46 2.49 -3.85
N GLY A 17 -0.62 2.22 -3.12
CA GLY A 17 -0.63 2.35 -1.66
C GLY A 17 0.34 1.38 -1.00
N ILE A 18 0.36 0.14 -1.44
CA ILE A 18 1.28 -0.89 -0.94
C ILE A 18 2.73 -0.52 -1.24
N GLU A 19 3.03 -0.11 -2.48
CA GLU A 19 4.37 0.30 -2.87
C GLU A 19 4.84 1.54 -2.09
N THR A 20 3.96 2.51 -1.89
CA THR A 20 4.25 3.72 -1.13
C THR A 20 4.54 3.39 0.34
N ALA A 21 3.73 2.51 0.93
CA ALA A 21 3.94 2.06 2.30
C ALA A 21 5.28 1.35 2.45
N LEU A 22 5.61 0.47 1.52
CA LEU A 22 6.88 -0.25 1.52
C LEU A 22 8.06 0.71 1.48
N TYR A 23 8.02 1.68 0.57
CA TYR A 23 9.10 2.64 0.41
C TYR A 23 9.26 3.54 1.65
N ALA A 24 8.14 4.04 2.18
CA ALA A 24 8.17 4.88 3.37
C ALA A 24 8.70 4.11 4.59
N ARG A 25 8.28 2.86 4.76
CA ARG A 25 8.79 1.99 5.84
C ARG A 25 10.27 1.68 5.66
N PHE A 26 10.70 1.43 4.44
CA PHE A 26 12.11 1.20 4.13
C PHE A 26 12.96 2.41 4.50
N LEU A 27 12.45 3.63 4.28
CA LEU A 27 13.11 4.88 4.67
C LEU A 27 13.05 5.15 6.18
N GLY A 28 12.33 4.35 6.94
CA GLY A 28 12.25 4.47 8.39
C GLY A 28 11.09 5.30 8.90
N TYR A 29 10.16 5.72 8.06
CA TYR A 29 8.98 6.46 8.50
C TYR A 29 7.99 5.55 9.21
N PRO A 30 7.39 5.99 10.32
CA PRO A 30 6.22 5.33 10.84
C PRO A 30 5.03 5.52 9.87
N VAL A 31 4.36 4.43 9.53
CA VAL A 31 3.29 4.42 8.52
C VAL A 31 2.05 3.75 9.07
N VAL A 32 0.90 4.27 8.69
CA VAL A 32 -0.36 3.54 8.76
C VAL A 32 -0.98 3.51 7.36
N LEU A 33 -1.37 2.33 6.92
CA LEU A 33 -1.99 2.09 5.62
C LEU A 33 -3.43 1.65 5.86
N PHE A 34 -4.38 2.50 5.49
CA PHE A 34 -5.81 2.23 5.66
C PHE A 34 -6.41 1.67 4.38
N GLU A 35 -7.18 0.62 4.52
CA GLU A 35 -7.92 0.03 3.41
C GLU A 35 -9.37 -0.25 3.85
N LYS A 36 -10.33 0.25 3.10
CA LYS A 36 -11.76 0.08 3.43
C LYS A 36 -12.26 -1.36 3.26
N GLY A 37 -11.64 -2.12 2.37
CA GLY A 37 -11.98 -3.51 2.11
C GLY A 37 -10.77 -4.41 2.28
N GLU A 38 -10.58 -5.30 1.33
CA GLU A 38 -9.40 -6.16 1.23
C GLU A 38 -8.30 -5.46 0.44
N ILE A 39 -7.05 -5.87 0.67
CA ILE A 39 -5.93 -5.34 -0.11
C ILE A 39 -6.16 -5.64 -1.60
N ALA A 40 -5.78 -4.69 -2.45
CA ALA A 40 -5.89 -4.82 -3.90
C ALA A 40 -7.28 -5.23 -4.39
N ALA A 41 -8.35 -4.90 -3.64
CA ALA A 41 -9.71 -5.31 -3.98
C ALA A 41 -10.12 -4.87 -5.39
N HIS A 42 -9.67 -3.70 -5.81
CA HIS A 42 -9.97 -3.17 -7.14
C HIS A 42 -9.32 -4.02 -8.24
N VAL A 43 -8.08 -4.44 -8.04
CA VAL A 43 -7.39 -5.34 -8.97
C VAL A 43 -8.05 -6.72 -8.98
N GLN A 44 -8.45 -7.21 -7.81
CA GLN A 44 -9.16 -8.50 -7.71
C GLN A 44 -10.47 -8.49 -8.50
N ALA A 45 -11.16 -7.36 -8.55
CA ALA A 45 -12.42 -7.22 -9.27
C ALA A 45 -12.27 -7.51 -10.78
N TRP A 46 -11.11 -7.22 -11.36
CA TRP A 46 -10.82 -7.53 -12.76
C TRP A 46 -9.65 -8.50 -12.90
N GLY A 47 -9.46 -9.36 -11.90
CA GLY A 47 -8.31 -10.26 -11.83
C GLY A 47 -8.14 -11.23 -12.99
N HIS A 48 -9.21 -11.48 -13.75
CA HIS A 48 -9.19 -12.32 -14.95
C HIS A 48 -8.55 -11.62 -16.16
N VAL A 49 -8.38 -10.29 -16.11
CA VAL A 49 -7.83 -9.51 -17.21
C VAL A 49 -6.31 -9.58 -17.18
N GLN A 50 -5.72 -9.79 -18.36
CA GLN A 50 -4.27 -9.78 -18.52
C GLN A 50 -3.78 -8.36 -18.75
N LEU A 51 -2.73 -7.95 -18.01
CA LEU A 51 -2.13 -6.63 -18.17
C LEU A 51 -1.31 -6.58 -19.46
N PHE A 52 -1.29 -5.39 -20.08
CA PHE A 52 -0.45 -5.16 -21.27
C PHE A 52 1.03 -5.11 -20.94
N THR A 53 1.35 -4.61 -19.75
CA THR A 53 2.73 -4.46 -19.32
C THR A 53 3.27 -5.75 -18.72
N PRO A 54 4.55 -6.10 -18.95
CA PRO A 54 5.15 -7.25 -18.33
C PRO A 54 5.32 -7.04 -16.82
N PHE A 55 5.45 -8.12 -16.07
CA PHE A 55 5.53 -8.08 -14.62
C PHE A 55 6.64 -7.14 -14.11
N GLY A 56 7.78 -7.09 -14.79
CA GLY A 56 8.88 -6.21 -14.39
C GLY A 56 8.53 -4.72 -14.37
N MET A 57 7.53 -4.31 -15.17
CA MET A 57 7.02 -2.93 -15.17
C MET A 57 5.94 -2.70 -14.10
N ASN A 58 5.40 -3.75 -13.53
CA ASN A 58 4.32 -3.69 -12.54
C ASN A 58 4.81 -4.02 -11.13
N SER A 59 6.12 -4.08 -10.96
CA SER A 59 6.77 -4.35 -9.67
C SER A 59 7.92 -3.38 -9.46
N SER A 60 8.33 -3.20 -8.22
CA SER A 60 9.48 -2.39 -7.87
C SER A 60 10.67 -3.27 -7.48
N SER A 61 11.87 -2.75 -7.69
CA SER A 61 13.09 -3.43 -7.20
C SER A 61 13.04 -3.64 -5.70
N LEU A 62 12.52 -2.66 -4.97
CA LEU A 62 12.36 -2.78 -3.51
C LEU A 62 11.36 -3.87 -3.14
N GLY A 63 10.23 -3.95 -3.85
CA GLY A 63 9.22 -4.99 -3.61
C GLY A 63 9.77 -6.39 -3.86
N ILE A 64 10.47 -6.57 -4.96
CA ILE A 64 11.12 -7.84 -5.28
C ILE A 64 12.14 -8.22 -4.19
N SER A 65 12.98 -7.27 -3.79
CA SER A 65 13.98 -7.50 -2.74
C SER A 65 13.34 -7.85 -1.40
N ALA A 66 12.24 -7.18 -1.04
CA ALA A 66 11.52 -7.45 0.19
C ALA A 66 10.94 -8.87 0.22
N LEU A 67 10.36 -9.31 -0.89
CA LEU A 67 9.82 -10.67 -0.99
C LEU A 67 10.93 -11.73 -0.93
N GLN A 68 12.04 -11.49 -1.61
CA GLN A 68 13.17 -12.41 -1.60
C GLN A 68 13.86 -12.48 -0.23
N ALA A 69 13.85 -11.38 0.52
CA ALA A 69 14.38 -11.36 1.88
C ALA A 69 13.50 -12.17 2.85
N GLN A 70 12.19 -12.14 2.64
CA GLN A 70 11.24 -12.91 3.45
C GLN A 70 11.27 -14.40 3.14
N ASP A 71 11.31 -14.72 1.86
CA ASP A 71 11.34 -16.09 1.36
C ASP A 71 12.20 -16.15 0.09
N PRO A 72 13.44 -16.64 0.19
CA PRO A 72 14.32 -16.76 -0.98
C PRO A 72 13.75 -17.64 -2.09
N ASN A 73 12.81 -18.52 -1.76
CA ASN A 73 12.17 -19.43 -2.71
C ASN A 73 10.83 -18.93 -3.23
N HIS A 74 10.47 -17.67 -2.91
CA HIS A 74 9.20 -17.09 -3.36
C HIS A 74 9.13 -17.08 -4.89
N ALA A 75 8.09 -17.69 -5.44
CA ALA A 75 7.90 -17.80 -6.89
C ALA A 75 7.34 -16.50 -7.46
N LEU A 76 8.20 -15.69 -8.04
CA LEU A 76 7.81 -14.47 -8.74
C LEU A 76 7.54 -14.78 -10.21
N PRO A 77 6.62 -14.05 -10.87
CA PRO A 77 6.45 -14.16 -12.32
C PRO A 77 7.72 -13.76 -13.07
N ASP A 78 7.88 -14.28 -14.28
CA ASP A 78 8.93 -13.83 -15.19
C ASP A 78 8.79 -12.32 -15.43
N PRO A 79 9.86 -11.52 -15.22
CA PRO A 79 9.79 -10.08 -15.44
C PRO A 79 9.38 -9.66 -16.84
N ASN A 80 9.63 -10.50 -17.83
CA ASN A 80 9.33 -10.20 -19.23
C ASN A 80 7.97 -10.76 -19.68
N ALA A 81 7.31 -11.54 -18.84
CA ALA A 81 6.03 -12.15 -19.17
C ALA A 81 4.86 -11.25 -18.79
N GLN A 82 3.80 -11.35 -19.57
CA GLN A 82 2.52 -10.78 -19.20
C GLN A 82 1.88 -11.61 -18.10
N HIS A 83 1.08 -10.96 -17.27
CA HIS A 83 0.40 -11.62 -16.16
C HIS A 83 -1.00 -11.03 -15.98
N SER A 84 -1.88 -11.79 -15.35
CA SER A 84 -3.23 -11.33 -15.00
C SER A 84 -3.21 -10.46 -13.74
N GLY A 85 -4.30 -9.73 -13.51
CA GLY A 85 -4.50 -9.03 -12.24
C GLY A 85 -4.47 -10.00 -11.06
N ARG A 86 -5.03 -11.20 -11.23
CA ARG A 86 -5.01 -12.23 -10.18
C ARG A 86 -3.58 -12.64 -9.84
N ASP A 87 -2.73 -12.88 -10.85
CA ASP A 87 -1.32 -13.21 -10.60
C ASP A 87 -0.59 -12.08 -9.90
N TRP A 88 -0.88 -10.85 -10.28
CA TRP A 88 -0.30 -9.68 -9.63
C TRP A 88 -0.66 -9.65 -8.14
N VAL A 89 -1.92 -9.87 -7.82
CA VAL A 89 -2.38 -9.90 -6.42
C VAL A 89 -1.75 -11.08 -5.67
N THR A 90 -1.89 -12.30 -6.19
CA THR A 90 -1.52 -13.51 -5.43
C THR A 90 -0.01 -13.71 -5.32
N LYS A 91 0.73 -13.31 -6.34
CA LYS A 91 2.18 -13.55 -6.40
C LYS A 91 3.01 -12.36 -5.96
N TYR A 92 2.44 -11.16 -5.91
CA TYR A 92 3.20 -9.95 -5.59
C TYR A 92 2.54 -9.09 -4.52
N LEU A 93 1.35 -8.55 -4.78
CA LEU A 93 0.74 -7.55 -3.89
C LEU A 93 0.36 -8.12 -2.53
N GLU A 94 -0.27 -9.27 -2.50
CA GLU A 94 -0.66 -9.94 -1.26
C GLU A 94 0.55 -10.38 -0.44
N PRO A 95 1.57 -11.02 -1.02
CA PRO A 95 2.80 -11.29 -0.29
C PRO A 95 3.49 -10.03 0.26
N LEU A 96 3.51 -8.92 -0.49
CA LEU A 96 4.04 -7.66 0.00
C LEU A 96 3.27 -7.14 1.21
N ALA A 97 1.93 -7.17 1.14
CA ALA A 97 1.08 -6.73 2.24
C ALA A 97 1.27 -7.58 3.49
N SER A 98 1.69 -8.83 3.33
CA SER A 98 1.98 -9.75 4.42
C SER A 98 3.42 -9.68 4.91
N SER A 99 4.26 -8.89 4.25
CA SER A 99 5.67 -8.75 4.61
C SER A 99 5.84 -8.01 5.94
N ASP A 100 6.99 -8.19 6.57
CA ASP A 100 7.31 -7.59 7.86
C ASP A 100 7.19 -6.06 7.86
N LEU A 101 7.53 -5.41 6.75
CA LEU A 101 7.47 -3.96 6.65
C LEU A 101 6.04 -3.43 6.62
N ILE A 102 5.08 -4.18 6.08
CA ILE A 102 3.73 -3.68 5.82
C ILE A 102 2.69 -4.24 6.78
N ARG A 103 2.74 -5.53 7.11
CA ARG A 103 1.68 -6.18 7.89
C ARG A 103 1.36 -5.47 9.21
N GLY A 104 2.37 -4.91 9.85
CA GLY A 104 2.20 -4.21 11.13
C GLY A 104 1.53 -2.85 11.02
N CYS A 105 1.56 -2.23 9.84
CA CYS A 105 0.98 -0.91 9.63
C CYS A 105 -0.32 -0.95 8.82
N LEU A 106 -0.70 -2.11 8.28
CA LEU A 106 -1.91 -2.27 7.48
C LEU A 106 -3.14 -2.41 8.37
N ARG A 107 -4.18 -1.64 8.03
CA ARG A 107 -5.49 -1.68 8.68
C ARG A 107 -6.56 -1.86 7.61
N THR A 108 -7.04 -3.09 7.45
CA THR A 108 -8.13 -3.41 6.52
C THR A 108 -9.49 -3.16 7.18
N HIS A 109 -10.52 -3.04 6.36
CA HIS A 109 -11.89 -2.77 6.79
C HIS A 109 -12.00 -1.50 7.62
N VAL A 110 -11.17 -0.50 7.32
CA VAL A 110 -11.19 0.82 7.93
C VAL A 110 -11.35 1.86 6.83
N GLN A 111 -12.50 2.50 6.80
CA GLN A 111 -12.79 3.54 5.83
C GLN A 111 -12.46 4.90 6.40
N VAL A 112 -11.58 5.65 5.74
CA VAL A 112 -11.28 7.03 6.10
C VAL A 112 -12.44 7.91 5.64
N GLN A 113 -13.05 8.65 6.56
CA GLN A 113 -14.21 9.48 6.27
C GLN A 113 -13.83 10.91 5.91
N ALA A 114 -12.77 11.43 6.53
CA ALA A 114 -12.36 12.82 6.33
C ALA A 114 -10.90 12.99 6.72
N ILE A 115 -10.27 13.99 6.11
CA ILE A 115 -8.93 14.44 6.44
C ILE A 115 -9.02 15.93 6.74
N GLY A 116 -8.42 16.36 7.85
CA GLY A 116 -8.43 17.75 8.24
C GLY A 116 -7.13 18.17 8.90
N LYS A 117 -6.96 19.46 9.10
CA LYS A 117 -5.84 20.03 9.85
C LYS A 117 -6.30 20.29 11.26
N ASP A 118 -5.76 19.58 12.22
CA ASP A 118 -6.16 19.71 13.62
C ASP A 118 -5.44 20.83 14.39
N ARG A 119 -4.34 21.33 13.89
CA ARG A 119 -3.57 22.37 14.57
C ARG A 119 -4.36 23.66 14.81
N PHE A 120 -5.50 23.80 14.16
CA PHE A 120 -6.45 24.89 14.36
C PHE A 120 -7.77 24.38 14.94
N ALA A 121 -7.83 23.14 15.29
CA ALA A 121 -9.03 22.54 15.79
C ALA A 121 -9.23 22.91 17.26
N SER A 122 -9.79 24.06 17.43
CA SER A 122 -10.77 24.16 18.46
C SER A 122 -12.04 23.49 17.92
N PRO A 123 -12.69 22.58 18.64
CA PRO A 123 -13.92 21.94 18.15
C PRO A 123 -15.03 22.92 17.74
N THR A 124 -14.90 24.15 18.18
CA THR A 124 -15.85 25.25 17.89
C THR A 124 -15.48 26.02 16.61
N SER A 125 -14.35 25.78 16.01
CA SER A 125 -13.87 26.57 14.87
C SER A 125 -13.94 25.82 13.54
N ILE A 126 -14.40 24.57 13.55
CA ILE A 126 -14.58 23.80 12.33
C ILE A 126 -15.97 24.04 11.82
N ASP A 127 -16.07 24.91 10.83
CA ASP A 127 -17.29 25.04 10.08
C ASP A 127 -17.54 23.76 9.30
N ALA A 128 -18.64 23.07 9.62
CA ALA A 128 -19.03 21.84 8.96
C ALA A 128 -19.28 22.00 7.46
N SER A 129 -19.37 23.24 6.97
CA SER A 129 -19.51 23.55 5.54
C SER A 129 -18.18 23.60 4.81
N MET A 130 -17.04 23.63 5.53
CA MET A 130 -15.73 23.63 4.89
C MET A 130 -15.39 22.22 4.41
N PRO A 131 -15.02 22.06 3.12
CA PRO A 131 -14.55 20.78 2.63
C PRO A 131 -13.29 20.36 3.41
N PRO A 132 -13.11 19.06 3.70
CA PRO A 132 -11.99 18.56 4.49
C PRO A 132 -10.65 18.75 3.82
N PHE A 133 -10.58 19.36 2.69
CA PHE A 133 -9.31 19.68 2.05
C PHE A 133 -9.44 20.54 0.89
#